data_a6b50b801416fa9c6f3e8db172c1a2fe
#
_entry.id   a6b50b801416fa9c6f3e8db172c1a2fe
#
_cell.length_a   1.000
_cell.length_b   1.000
_cell.length_c   1.000
_cell.angle_alpha   90.00
_cell.angle_beta   90.00
_cell.angle_gamma   90.00
#
_symmetry.space_group_name_H-M   'P 1'
#
loop_
_entity.id
_entity.type
_entity.pdbx_description
1 polymer ?
#
loop_
_entity_poly.entity_id
_entity_poly.type
_entity_poly.pdbx_seq_one_letter_code
_entity_poly.pdbx_strand_id
1 'polypeptide(L)'
;STLSSSSAASDVYKRQPEAARALQDFVDECSNWYVRRSRERFWAKGMEQDKINAYMTLYTALVTVSKLAAPMIPFMTEEIYQNLVRSLDKSAPESVHLCDFPTANPSYMDKELEEAMEEVLDIVVMGRACRNTANIKNRQPIGTMFVKAGTVLSDFYKEIVEDELNVKKVVFTEDVRDFTTYTFKPQLRTVGPKYGKQLGGIQK
;
A
#
# COMPACT_ATOMS: atom_id res chain seq x y z
N SER A 1 -9.98 40.94 -10.31
CA SER A 1 -9.55 40.27 -9.03
C SER A 1 -10.49 39.16 -8.57
N THR A 2 -11.77 39.10 -9.05
CA THR A 2 -12.78 38.10 -8.69
C THR A 2 -12.62 36.74 -9.43
N LEU A 3 -12.00 36.73 -10.61
CA LEU A 3 -11.79 35.50 -11.40
C LEU A 3 -10.70 34.58 -10.81
N SER A 4 -9.71 35.14 -10.11
CA SER A 4 -8.62 34.37 -9.50
C SER A 4 -9.06 33.62 -8.24
N SER A 5 -10.00 34.16 -7.47
CA SER A 5 -10.52 33.50 -6.26
C SER A 5 -11.47 32.34 -6.58
N SER A 6 -12.29 32.45 -7.64
CA SER A 6 -13.18 31.38 -8.07
C SER A 6 -12.41 30.20 -8.70
N SER A 7 -11.31 30.47 -9.39
CA SER A 7 -10.41 29.46 -9.94
C SER A 7 -9.71 28.67 -8.81
N ALA A 8 -9.14 29.38 -7.82
CA ALA A 8 -8.51 28.76 -6.67
C ALA A 8 -9.47 27.90 -5.83
N ALA A 9 -10.69 28.40 -5.58
CA ALA A 9 -11.75 27.65 -4.89
C ALA A 9 -12.16 26.40 -5.69
N SER A 10 -12.28 26.51 -7.02
CA SER A 10 -12.57 25.36 -7.90
C SER A 10 -11.46 24.32 -7.88
N ASP A 11 -10.19 24.74 -7.85
CA ASP A 11 -9.05 23.83 -7.78
C ASP A 11 -8.97 23.11 -6.43
N VAL A 12 -9.23 23.82 -5.32
CA VAL A 12 -9.31 23.19 -3.99
C VAL A 12 -10.44 22.16 -3.95
N TYR A 13 -11.62 22.49 -4.48
CA TYR A 13 -12.76 21.58 -4.52
C TYR A 13 -12.48 20.31 -5.34
N LYS A 14 -11.79 20.46 -6.47
CA LYS A 14 -11.41 19.31 -7.33
C LYS A 14 -10.40 18.37 -6.67
N ARG A 15 -9.55 18.87 -5.78
CA ARG A 15 -8.53 18.07 -5.07
C ARG A 15 -9.04 17.35 -3.83
N GLN A 16 -10.21 17.71 -3.32
CA GLN A 16 -10.80 17.02 -2.14
C GLN A 16 -10.99 15.51 -2.33
N PRO A 17 -11.51 15.01 -3.47
CA PRO A 17 -11.62 13.58 -3.70
C PRO A 17 -10.28 12.86 -3.77
N GLU A 18 -9.23 13.51 -4.28
CA GLU A 18 -7.87 12.96 -4.33
C GLU A 18 -7.29 12.84 -2.92
N ALA A 19 -7.43 13.87 -2.10
CA ALA A 19 -7.01 13.86 -0.71
C ALA A 19 -7.75 12.78 0.11
N ALA A 20 -9.06 12.64 -0.10
CA ALA A 20 -9.85 11.60 0.57
C ALA A 20 -9.41 10.20 0.20
N ARG A 21 -9.10 9.94 -1.08
CA ARG A 21 -8.56 8.65 -1.55
C ARG A 21 -7.19 8.37 -0.94
N ALA A 22 -6.28 9.33 -0.96
CA ALA A 22 -4.96 9.17 -0.35
C ALA A 22 -5.05 8.83 1.14
N LEU A 23 -5.97 9.43 1.89
CA LEU A 23 -6.23 9.08 3.28
C LEU A 23 -6.80 7.67 3.43
N GLN A 24 -7.71 7.26 2.55
CA GLN A 24 -8.27 5.92 2.54
C GLN A 24 -7.18 4.88 2.25
N ASP A 25 -6.38 5.10 1.21
CA ASP A 25 -5.29 4.21 0.84
C ASP A 25 -4.29 4.07 1.99
N PHE A 26 -3.91 5.17 2.64
CA PHE A 26 -3.04 5.15 3.82
C PHE A 26 -3.65 4.34 4.99
N VAL A 27 -4.94 4.49 5.28
CA VAL A 27 -5.62 3.73 6.35
C VAL A 27 -5.65 2.25 6.02
N ASP A 28 -5.90 1.89 4.76
CA ASP A 28 -5.90 0.50 4.29
C ASP A 28 -4.50 -0.12 4.39
N GLU A 29 -3.46 0.58 3.98
CA GLU A 29 -2.08 0.13 4.13
C GLU A 29 -1.66 0.03 5.60
N CYS A 30 -1.96 1.04 6.41
CA CYS A 30 -1.68 1.02 7.84
C CYS A 30 -2.33 -0.20 8.52
N SER A 31 -3.59 -0.51 8.20
CA SER A 31 -4.31 -1.65 8.75
C SER A 31 -3.78 -2.98 8.22
N ASN A 32 -3.67 -3.12 6.90
CA ASN A 32 -3.38 -4.39 6.24
C ASN A 32 -1.89 -4.77 6.29
N TRP A 33 -1.01 -3.78 6.42
CA TRP A 33 0.43 -4.01 6.48
C TRP A 33 0.98 -3.72 7.86
N TYR A 34 0.97 -2.48 8.32
CA TYR A 34 1.62 -2.11 9.55
C TYR A 34 1.04 -2.83 10.77
N VAL A 35 -0.27 -2.71 11.00
CA VAL A 35 -0.93 -3.32 12.18
C VAL A 35 -0.85 -4.84 12.12
N ARG A 36 -1.13 -5.43 10.96
CA ARG A 36 -1.10 -6.88 10.80
C ARG A 36 0.28 -7.47 11.02
N ARG A 37 1.33 -6.89 10.42
CA ARG A 37 2.71 -7.37 10.58
C ARG A 37 3.30 -7.05 11.96
N SER A 38 2.87 -5.97 12.59
CA SER A 38 3.30 -5.59 13.93
C SER A 38 2.54 -6.31 15.04
N ARG A 39 1.65 -7.24 14.71
CA ARG A 39 0.80 -7.93 15.70
C ARG A 39 1.62 -8.61 16.79
N GLU A 40 2.68 -9.32 16.46
CA GLU A 40 3.55 -10.00 17.42
C GLU A 40 4.26 -9.00 18.34
N ARG A 41 4.69 -7.86 17.82
CA ARG A 41 5.27 -6.76 18.58
C ARG A 41 4.27 -6.18 19.59
N PHE A 42 3.02 -5.95 19.18
CA PHE A 42 1.96 -5.45 20.05
C PHE A 42 1.61 -6.44 21.17
N TRP A 43 1.65 -7.73 20.91
CA TRP A 43 1.28 -8.78 21.87
C TRP A 43 2.46 -9.35 22.66
N ALA A 44 3.68 -8.95 22.36
CA ALA A 44 4.86 -9.35 23.12
C ALA A 44 4.69 -9.06 24.62
N LYS A 45 5.25 -9.92 25.47
CA LYS A 45 5.21 -9.71 26.92
C LYS A 45 6.12 -8.53 27.30
N GLY A 46 5.69 -7.78 28.31
CA GLY A 46 6.44 -6.61 28.79
C GLY A 46 6.24 -5.36 27.92
N MET A 47 6.99 -4.32 28.20
CA MET A 47 7.00 -3.01 27.52
C MET A 47 8.42 -2.68 27.07
N GLU A 48 8.98 -3.53 26.23
CA GLU A 48 10.30 -3.29 25.64
C GLU A 48 10.25 -2.14 24.62
N GLN A 49 11.41 -1.57 24.34
CA GLN A 49 11.52 -0.38 23.50
C GLN A 49 10.90 -0.59 22.10
N ASP A 50 11.04 -1.78 21.53
CA ASP A 50 10.45 -2.10 20.22
C ASP A 50 8.92 -2.04 20.24
N LYS A 51 8.30 -2.57 21.30
CA LYS A 51 6.85 -2.49 21.48
C LYS A 51 6.39 -1.05 21.68
N ILE A 52 7.12 -0.25 22.48
CA ILE A 52 6.83 1.18 22.67
C ILE A 52 6.91 1.90 21.33
N ASN A 53 7.96 1.65 20.55
CA ASN A 53 8.12 2.25 19.22
C ASN A 53 6.96 1.89 18.30
N ALA A 54 6.52 0.62 18.31
CA ALA A 54 5.38 0.18 17.51
C ALA A 54 4.08 0.91 17.88
N TYR A 55 3.79 1.05 19.18
CA TYR A 55 2.62 1.81 19.63
C TYR A 55 2.73 3.29 19.31
N MET A 56 3.90 3.91 19.52
CA MET A 56 4.10 5.33 19.24
C MET A 56 3.96 5.65 17.74
N THR A 57 4.45 4.77 16.88
CA THR A 57 4.26 4.90 15.43
C THR A 57 2.77 4.86 15.06
N LEU A 58 2.04 3.87 15.57
CA LEU A 58 0.60 3.76 15.33
C LEU A 58 -0.17 4.95 15.90
N TYR A 59 0.16 5.39 17.11
CA TYR A 59 -0.44 6.55 17.75
C TYR A 59 -0.25 7.81 16.89
N THR A 60 0.99 8.06 16.45
CA THR A 60 1.32 9.22 15.61
C THR A 60 0.54 9.17 14.28
N ALA A 61 0.48 8.00 13.65
CA ALA A 61 -0.28 7.81 12.43
C ALA A 61 -1.77 8.10 12.62
N LEU A 62 -2.40 7.54 13.66
CA LEU A 62 -3.83 7.72 13.93
C LEU A 62 -4.19 9.16 14.28
N VAL A 63 -3.37 9.83 15.11
CA VAL A 63 -3.59 11.24 15.47
C VAL A 63 -3.42 12.14 14.25
N THR A 64 -2.42 11.88 13.43
CA THR A 64 -2.18 12.66 12.20
C THR A 64 -3.32 12.49 11.21
N VAL A 65 -3.75 11.24 10.95
CA VAL A 65 -4.90 10.96 10.08
C VAL A 65 -6.17 11.62 10.62
N SER A 66 -6.41 11.58 11.94
CA SER A 66 -7.57 12.24 12.53
C SER A 66 -7.58 13.73 12.27
N LYS A 67 -6.44 14.41 12.37
CA LYS A 67 -6.32 15.84 12.06
C LYS A 67 -6.53 16.13 10.57
N LEU A 68 -5.96 15.30 9.68
CA LEU A 68 -6.08 15.45 8.24
C LEU A 68 -7.52 15.20 7.75
N ALA A 69 -8.19 14.21 8.33
CA ALA A 69 -9.54 13.81 7.95
C ALA A 69 -10.65 14.63 8.64
N ALA A 70 -10.32 15.42 9.66
CA ALA A 70 -11.29 16.20 10.44
C ALA A 70 -12.25 17.06 9.58
N PRO A 71 -11.81 17.72 8.49
CA PRO A 71 -12.72 18.46 7.63
C PRO A 71 -13.72 17.58 6.84
N MET A 72 -13.45 16.30 6.68
CA MET A 72 -14.25 15.36 5.86
C MET A 72 -15.19 14.51 6.72
N ILE A 73 -14.69 14.01 7.85
CA ILE A 73 -15.42 13.12 8.77
C ILE A 73 -15.34 13.63 10.22
N PRO A 74 -15.91 14.81 10.51
CA PRO A 74 -15.68 15.57 11.75
C PRO A 74 -16.01 14.80 13.03
N PHE A 75 -17.09 14.04 13.06
CA PHE A 75 -17.55 13.35 14.28
C PHE A 75 -16.66 12.18 14.66
N MET A 76 -16.26 11.36 13.67
CA MET A 76 -15.38 10.21 13.92
C MET A 76 -13.99 10.66 14.36
N THR A 77 -13.44 11.67 13.70
CA THR A 77 -12.10 12.19 14.03
C THR A 77 -12.07 12.88 15.39
N GLU A 78 -13.14 13.54 15.77
CA GLU A 78 -13.29 14.10 17.11
C GLU A 78 -13.29 12.98 18.17
N GLU A 79 -14.07 11.92 17.97
CA GLU A 79 -14.12 10.78 18.90
C GLU A 79 -12.75 10.12 19.04
N ILE A 80 -12.04 9.90 17.94
CA ILE A 80 -10.68 9.34 17.97
C ILE A 80 -9.73 10.27 18.74
N TYR A 81 -9.80 11.57 18.49
CA TYR A 81 -8.96 12.57 19.15
C TYR A 81 -9.22 12.64 20.66
N GLN A 82 -10.48 12.65 21.07
CA GLN A 82 -10.87 12.67 22.48
C GLN A 82 -10.33 11.42 23.20
N ASN A 83 -10.43 10.25 22.58
CA ASN A 83 -9.96 9.01 23.16
C ASN A 83 -8.44 8.88 23.19
N LEU A 84 -7.73 9.27 22.11
CA LEU A 84 -6.29 9.08 22.00
C LEU A 84 -5.48 10.21 22.63
N VAL A 85 -5.95 11.46 22.56
CA VAL A 85 -5.18 12.64 22.98
C VAL A 85 -5.74 13.22 24.27
N ARG A 86 -7.00 13.67 24.28
CA ARG A 86 -7.59 14.36 25.41
C ARG A 86 -7.78 13.50 26.66
N SER A 87 -7.94 12.20 26.48
CA SER A 87 -7.99 11.26 27.60
C SER A 87 -6.67 11.24 28.39
N LEU A 88 -5.53 11.44 27.71
CA LEU A 88 -4.18 11.38 28.27
C LEU A 88 -3.65 12.77 28.64
N ASP A 89 -3.87 13.76 27.79
CA ASP A 89 -3.37 15.12 27.97
C ASP A 89 -4.50 16.16 27.94
N LYS A 90 -4.87 16.65 29.12
CA LYS A 90 -5.92 17.68 29.26
C LYS A 90 -5.46 19.08 28.83
N SER A 91 -4.15 19.29 28.63
CA SER A 91 -3.60 20.56 28.15
C SER A 91 -3.66 20.68 26.61
N ALA A 92 -3.85 19.58 25.90
CA ALA A 92 -4.04 19.59 24.45
C ALA A 92 -5.32 20.38 24.06
N PRO A 93 -5.46 20.88 22.82
CA PRO A 93 -6.67 21.55 22.34
C PRO A 93 -7.94 20.75 22.65
N GLU A 94 -9.03 21.43 23.00
CA GLU A 94 -10.28 20.78 23.42
C GLU A 94 -10.93 19.93 22.34
N SER A 95 -10.64 20.21 21.06
CA SER A 95 -11.18 19.52 19.89
C SER A 95 -10.11 19.33 18.83
N VAL A 96 -10.22 18.28 18.02
CA VAL A 96 -9.38 18.08 16.85
C VAL A 96 -9.45 19.26 15.87
N HIS A 97 -10.60 19.93 15.83
CA HIS A 97 -10.86 21.09 14.96
C HIS A 97 -10.15 22.38 15.41
N LEU A 98 -9.61 22.39 16.63
CA LEU A 98 -8.79 23.48 17.17
C LEU A 98 -7.30 23.22 17.04
N CYS A 99 -6.92 22.05 16.50
CA CYS A 99 -5.54 21.70 16.27
C CYS A 99 -5.02 22.35 14.98
N ASP A 100 -3.71 22.62 14.95
CA ASP A 100 -3.04 22.99 13.71
C ASP A 100 -3.08 21.83 12.70
N PHE A 101 -3.25 22.20 11.42
CA PHE A 101 -3.22 21.23 10.34
C PHE A 101 -1.81 20.61 10.22
N PRO A 102 -1.69 19.28 10.11
CA PRO A 102 -0.40 18.61 10.08
C PRO A 102 0.46 19.07 8.89
N THR A 103 1.74 19.29 9.16
CA THR A 103 2.76 19.56 8.15
C THR A 103 3.68 18.38 7.98
N ALA A 104 4.10 18.13 6.75
CA ALA A 104 5.06 17.05 6.47
C ALA A 104 6.40 17.35 7.14
N ASN A 105 6.98 16.32 7.77
CA ASN A 105 8.33 16.40 8.32
C ASN A 105 9.31 15.66 7.40
N PRO A 106 10.17 16.38 6.66
CA PRO A 106 11.09 15.77 5.72
C PRO A 106 12.09 14.78 6.35
N SER A 107 12.35 14.89 7.66
CA SER A 107 13.26 13.99 8.37
C SER A 107 12.75 12.55 8.49
N TYR A 108 11.45 12.33 8.24
CA TYR A 108 10.84 10.99 8.24
C TYR A 108 10.70 10.40 6.84
N MET A 109 11.07 11.15 5.81
CA MET A 109 10.99 10.68 4.43
C MET A 109 12.28 9.96 4.06
N ASP A 110 12.16 8.69 3.76
CA ASP A 110 13.23 7.83 3.25
C ASP A 110 12.79 7.24 1.92
N LYS A 111 13.18 7.90 0.84
CA LYS A 111 12.75 7.53 -0.52
C LYS A 111 13.23 6.13 -0.93
N GLU A 112 14.42 5.74 -0.51
CA GLU A 112 14.96 4.42 -0.84
C GLU A 112 14.15 3.31 -0.16
N LEU A 113 13.79 3.53 1.10
CA LEU A 113 12.91 2.63 1.85
C LEU A 113 11.49 2.58 1.22
N GLU A 114 10.94 3.74 0.86
CA GLU A 114 9.61 3.84 0.26
C GLU A 114 9.55 3.10 -1.08
N GLU A 115 10.50 3.34 -1.99
CA GLU A 115 10.61 2.68 -3.29
C GLU A 115 10.79 1.16 -3.14
N ALA A 116 11.64 0.72 -2.21
CA ALA A 116 11.84 -0.70 -1.96
C ALA A 116 10.58 -1.39 -1.39
N MET A 117 9.84 -0.71 -0.51
CA MET A 117 8.59 -1.24 0.01
C MET A 117 7.47 -1.26 -1.02
N GLU A 118 7.39 -0.27 -1.92
CA GLU A 118 6.46 -0.27 -3.04
C GLU A 118 6.69 -1.49 -3.93
N GLU A 119 7.94 -1.80 -4.26
CA GLU A 119 8.28 -2.99 -5.03
C GLU A 119 7.92 -4.30 -4.29
N VAL A 120 8.12 -4.36 -2.96
CA VAL A 120 7.65 -5.49 -2.13
C VAL A 120 6.13 -5.66 -2.23
N LEU A 121 5.37 -4.57 -2.12
CA LEU A 121 3.91 -4.59 -2.23
C LEU A 121 3.46 -5.14 -3.58
N ASP A 122 4.06 -4.67 -4.67
CA ASP A 122 3.78 -5.12 -6.02
C ASP A 122 4.08 -6.61 -6.21
N ILE A 123 5.22 -7.06 -5.74
CA ILE A 123 5.60 -8.49 -5.78
C ILE A 123 4.59 -9.34 -5.02
N VAL A 124 4.15 -8.90 -3.84
CA VAL A 124 3.16 -9.62 -3.03
C VAL A 124 1.79 -9.66 -3.71
N VAL A 125 1.35 -8.57 -4.30
CA VAL A 125 0.08 -8.51 -5.06
C VAL A 125 0.13 -9.46 -6.26
N MET A 126 1.19 -9.40 -7.06
CA MET A 126 1.39 -10.30 -8.20
C MET A 126 1.52 -11.76 -7.76
N GLY A 127 2.25 -12.03 -6.69
CA GLY A 127 2.42 -13.38 -6.15
C GLY A 127 1.10 -13.99 -5.68
N ARG A 128 0.25 -13.20 -5.02
CA ARG A 128 -1.12 -13.62 -4.65
C ARG A 128 -1.99 -13.90 -5.88
N ALA A 129 -1.88 -13.06 -6.91
CA ALA A 129 -2.60 -13.27 -8.17
C ALA A 129 -2.14 -14.57 -8.86
N CYS A 130 -0.85 -14.84 -8.92
CA CYS A 130 -0.31 -16.10 -9.44
C CYS A 130 -0.81 -17.32 -8.66
N ARG A 131 -0.83 -17.26 -7.32
CA ARG A 131 -1.39 -18.32 -6.49
C ARG A 131 -2.87 -18.56 -6.77
N ASN A 132 -3.65 -17.51 -6.89
CA ASN A 132 -5.07 -17.61 -7.21
C ASN A 132 -5.29 -18.25 -8.58
N THR A 133 -4.52 -17.85 -9.58
CA THR A 133 -4.59 -18.42 -10.94
C THR A 133 -4.23 -19.91 -10.94
N ALA A 134 -3.22 -20.29 -10.16
CA ALA A 134 -2.80 -21.69 -9.99
C ALA A 134 -3.67 -22.48 -9.00
N ASN A 135 -4.68 -21.84 -8.38
CA ASN A 135 -5.54 -22.41 -7.35
C ASN A 135 -4.78 -22.97 -6.14
N ILE A 136 -3.66 -22.31 -5.77
CA ILE A 136 -2.82 -22.65 -4.62
C ILE A 136 -3.20 -21.74 -3.44
N LYS A 137 -3.67 -22.32 -2.33
CA LYS A 137 -4.06 -21.56 -1.15
C LYS A 137 -2.83 -20.91 -0.48
N ASN A 138 -2.98 -19.70 0.08
CA ASN A 138 -1.88 -18.98 0.73
C ASN A 138 -1.21 -19.76 1.86
N ARG A 139 -1.94 -20.57 2.61
CA ARG A 139 -1.39 -21.43 3.67
C ARG A 139 -0.63 -22.64 3.16
N GLN A 140 -0.65 -22.94 1.86
CA GLN A 140 0.16 -24.01 1.27
C GLN A 140 1.54 -23.45 0.96
N PRO A 141 2.62 -23.98 1.58
CA PRO A 141 3.98 -23.48 1.31
C PRO A 141 4.43 -23.81 -0.11
N ILE A 142 5.16 -22.89 -0.72
CA ILE A 142 5.82 -23.07 -2.01
C ILE A 142 7.34 -23.12 -1.77
N GLY A 143 8.04 -23.97 -2.52
CA GLY A 143 9.49 -24.14 -2.37
C GLY A 143 10.28 -22.92 -2.80
N THR A 144 10.12 -22.49 -4.05
CA THR A 144 10.86 -21.36 -4.62
C THR A 144 9.94 -20.53 -5.50
N MET A 145 10.10 -19.21 -5.39
CA MET A 145 9.46 -18.23 -6.25
C MET A 145 10.54 -17.45 -7.01
N PHE A 146 10.39 -17.37 -8.32
CA PHE A 146 11.26 -16.57 -9.17
C PHE A 146 10.57 -15.23 -9.46
N VAL A 147 11.29 -14.15 -9.25
CA VAL A 147 10.81 -12.78 -9.44
C VAL A 147 11.70 -12.09 -10.46
N LYS A 148 11.07 -11.51 -11.49
CA LYS A 148 11.72 -10.56 -12.37
C LYS A 148 11.31 -9.16 -11.94
N ALA A 149 12.21 -8.46 -11.29
CA ALA A 149 12.01 -7.10 -10.82
C ALA A 149 13.09 -6.18 -11.41
N GLY A 150 12.81 -4.89 -11.43
CA GLY A 150 13.75 -3.87 -11.90
C GLY A 150 14.96 -3.71 -10.98
N THR A 151 14.77 -3.99 -9.69
CA THR A 151 15.79 -3.85 -8.65
C THR A 151 15.89 -5.16 -7.85
N VAL A 152 17.11 -5.55 -7.50
CA VAL A 152 17.32 -6.68 -6.60
C VAL A 152 17.20 -6.19 -5.17
N LEU A 153 16.12 -6.58 -4.51
CA LEU A 153 15.87 -6.23 -3.11
C LEU A 153 16.85 -6.93 -2.17
N SER A 154 17.21 -6.27 -1.07
CA SER A 154 18.06 -6.87 -0.02
C SER A 154 17.34 -8.05 0.68
N ASP A 155 18.11 -8.85 1.42
CA ASP A 155 17.57 -10.04 2.07
C ASP A 155 16.44 -9.71 3.07
N PHE A 156 16.50 -8.55 3.72
CA PHE A 156 15.43 -8.06 4.59
C PHE A 156 14.07 -7.98 3.88
N TYR A 157 14.04 -7.42 2.67
CA TYR A 157 12.80 -7.31 1.89
C TYR A 157 12.35 -8.65 1.30
N LYS A 158 13.31 -9.55 0.98
CA LYS A 158 13.00 -10.92 0.54
C LYS A 158 12.26 -11.69 1.62
N GLU A 159 12.71 -11.59 2.88
CA GLU A 159 12.05 -12.22 4.01
C GLU A 159 10.60 -11.76 4.16
N ILE A 160 10.32 -10.46 3.93
CA ILE A 160 8.96 -9.94 3.93
C ILE A 160 8.10 -10.63 2.86
N VAL A 161 8.61 -10.77 1.64
CA VAL A 161 7.90 -11.42 0.53
C VAL A 161 7.70 -12.91 0.82
N GLU A 162 8.70 -13.59 1.36
CA GLU A 162 8.65 -15.01 1.74
C GLU A 162 7.56 -15.27 2.77
N ASP A 163 7.48 -14.44 3.81
CA ASP A 163 6.46 -14.52 4.84
C ASP A 163 5.05 -14.27 4.28
N GLU A 164 4.88 -13.19 3.51
CA GLU A 164 3.59 -12.78 2.97
C GLU A 164 3.00 -13.78 1.97
N LEU A 165 3.85 -14.44 1.23
CA LEU A 165 3.45 -15.39 0.20
C LEU A 165 3.61 -16.84 0.64
N ASN A 166 4.08 -17.11 1.87
CA ASN A 166 4.38 -18.45 2.37
C ASN A 166 5.25 -19.23 1.38
N VAL A 167 6.38 -18.62 1.01
CA VAL A 167 7.39 -19.18 0.10
C VAL A 167 8.67 -19.40 0.88
N LYS A 168 9.36 -20.52 0.66
CA LYS A 168 10.58 -20.84 1.39
C LYS A 168 11.80 -20.06 0.89
N LYS A 169 11.78 -19.65 -0.39
CA LYS A 169 12.87 -18.92 -1.01
C LYS A 169 12.40 -18.07 -2.17
N VAL A 170 12.78 -16.79 -2.16
CA VAL A 170 12.62 -15.88 -3.28
C VAL A 170 13.94 -15.71 -4.02
N VAL A 171 13.93 -15.86 -5.34
CA VAL A 171 15.09 -15.73 -6.22
C VAL A 171 14.80 -14.65 -7.27
N PHE A 172 15.59 -13.59 -7.26
CA PHE A 172 15.55 -12.58 -8.32
C PHE A 172 16.30 -13.08 -9.55
N THR A 173 15.69 -12.96 -10.73
CA THR A 173 16.28 -13.36 -11.99
C THR A 173 15.97 -12.36 -13.09
N GLU A 174 16.91 -12.11 -13.97
CA GLU A 174 16.70 -11.29 -15.16
C GLU A 174 16.06 -12.08 -16.29
N ASP A 175 16.31 -13.39 -16.33
CA ASP A 175 15.81 -14.27 -17.38
C ASP A 175 14.66 -15.15 -16.87
N VAL A 176 13.48 -14.91 -17.41
CA VAL A 176 12.26 -15.65 -17.11
C VAL A 176 11.79 -16.52 -18.29
N ARG A 177 12.59 -16.64 -19.36
CA ARG A 177 12.19 -17.36 -20.59
C ARG A 177 11.87 -18.82 -20.32
N ASP A 178 12.61 -19.44 -19.42
CA ASP A 178 12.41 -20.86 -19.04
C ASP A 178 11.09 -21.10 -18.29
N PHE A 179 10.50 -20.05 -17.72
CA PHE A 179 9.28 -20.11 -16.92
C PHE A 179 8.07 -19.47 -17.61
N THR A 180 8.27 -18.91 -18.82
CA THR A 180 7.22 -18.15 -19.50
C THR A 180 6.77 -18.87 -20.76
N THR A 181 5.50 -19.23 -20.83
CA THR A 181 4.87 -19.76 -22.04
C THR A 181 4.10 -18.63 -22.73
N TYR A 182 4.46 -18.36 -23.98
CA TYR A 182 3.78 -17.33 -24.76
C TYR A 182 2.65 -17.94 -25.59
N THR A 183 1.44 -17.45 -25.40
CA THR A 183 0.29 -17.77 -26.26
C THR A 183 -0.04 -16.54 -27.09
N PHE A 184 0.00 -16.67 -28.40
CA PHE A 184 -0.35 -15.59 -29.32
C PHE A 184 -1.81 -15.71 -29.74
N LYS A 185 -2.60 -14.66 -29.49
CA LYS A 185 -3.95 -14.56 -30.01
C LYS A 185 -3.97 -13.52 -31.14
N PRO A 186 -4.30 -13.90 -32.38
CA PRO A 186 -4.37 -12.93 -33.47
C PRO A 186 -5.45 -11.88 -33.17
N GLN A 187 -5.12 -10.63 -33.34
CA GLN A 187 -6.06 -9.52 -33.16
C GLN A 187 -6.96 -9.47 -34.45
N LEU A 188 -8.14 -10.03 -34.37
CA LEU A 188 -9.05 -10.20 -35.53
C LEU A 188 -9.34 -8.89 -36.27
N ARG A 189 -9.36 -7.77 -35.58
CA ARG A 189 -9.55 -6.44 -36.19
C ARG A 189 -8.43 -6.06 -37.17
N THR A 190 -7.20 -6.51 -36.92
CA THR A 190 -6.01 -6.19 -37.72
C THR A 190 -5.69 -7.28 -38.73
N VAL A 191 -5.89 -8.55 -38.36
CA VAL A 191 -5.55 -9.72 -39.17
C VAL A 191 -6.71 -10.10 -40.07
N GLY A 192 -7.96 -9.88 -39.68
CA GLY A 192 -9.17 -10.21 -40.43
C GLY A 192 -9.23 -9.61 -41.84
N PRO A 193 -9.00 -8.28 -42.02
CA PRO A 193 -9.01 -7.68 -43.35
C PRO A 193 -7.93 -8.20 -44.30
N LYS A 194 -6.76 -8.63 -43.73
CA LYS A 194 -5.61 -9.09 -44.54
C LYS A 194 -5.65 -10.60 -44.84
N TYR A 195 -6.13 -11.41 -43.89
CA TYR A 195 -5.98 -12.86 -43.91
C TYR A 195 -7.30 -13.63 -43.62
N GLY A 196 -8.46 -13.00 -43.81
CA GLY A 196 -9.77 -13.55 -43.42
C GLY A 196 -10.04 -14.99 -43.87
N LYS A 197 -9.61 -15.39 -45.08
CA LYS A 197 -9.73 -16.77 -45.58
C LYS A 197 -8.75 -17.77 -44.92
N GLN A 198 -7.71 -17.29 -44.26
CA GLN A 198 -6.65 -18.11 -43.65
C GLN A 198 -6.68 -18.06 -42.12
N LEU A 199 -7.65 -17.38 -41.51
CA LEU A 199 -7.80 -17.23 -40.07
C LEU A 199 -7.83 -18.56 -39.31
N GLY A 200 -8.45 -19.59 -39.84
CA GLY A 200 -8.47 -20.93 -39.23
C GLY A 200 -7.11 -21.64 -39.18
N GLY A 201 -6.15 -21.24 -40.04
CA GLY A 201 -4.76 -21.71 -39.98
C GLY A 201 -3.86 -20.92 -39.03
N ILE A 202 -4.21 -19.65 -38.78
CA ILE A 202 -3.46 -18.75 -37.90
C ILE A 202 -3.84 -18.93 -36.40
N GLN A 203 -5.05 -19.48 -36.16
CA GLN A 203 -5.55 -19.76 -34.79
C GLN A 203 -5.17 -21.15 -34.27
N LYS A 204 -4.52 -21.99 -35.04
CA LYS A 204 -3.91 -23.24 -34.60
C LYS A 204 -2.49 -23.00 -34.13
#